data_f7d63de870a126c303c3ec030566e45d
#
_entry.id   f7d63de870a126c303c3ec030566e45d
#
_cell.length_a   1.000
_cell.length_b   1.000
_cell.length_c   1.000
_cell.angle_alpha   90.00
_cell.angle_beta   90.00
_cell.angle_gamma   90.00
#
_symmetry.space_group_name_H-M   'P 1'
#
loop_
_entity.id
_entity.type
_entity.pdbx_description
1 polymer ?
#
loop_
_entity_poly.entity_id
_entity_poly.type
_entity_poly.pdbx_seq_one_letter_code
_entity_poly.pdbx_strand_id
1 'polypeptide(L)'
;MTFDELKEKALSLPYAPGVYIMRDKTDKVIYVGKAKKLKNRVSQYFQDTAAHTPKTRMMVSKIDHFDTIVAASEFEALILECSLIKRYMPKYNILLKDDKGYPYLRLNMKEIYPTLSIVSKISDDGAEYFGPYGSRGVTHGLIEAILMTLKLPRCSRQFPRDVGKDRPCLNYHMNQCEGWCQENRSA
;
A
#
# COMPACT_ATOMS: atom_id res chain seq x y z
N MET A 1 -4.44 15.43 25.18
CA MET A 1 -3.58 14.55 26.02
C MET A 1 -2.20 15.16 26.14
N THR A 2 -1.52 14.97 27.29
CA THR A 2 -0.11 15.34 27.44
C THR A 2 0.81 14.38 26.68
N PHE A 3 2.06 14.76 26.44
CA PHE A 3 3.03 13.88 25.75
C PHE A 3 3.27 12.58 26.53
N ASP A 4 3.33 12.66 27.86
CA ASP A 4 3.54 11.49 28.72
C ASP A 4 2.34 10.53 28.70
N GLU A 5 1.11 11.05 28.71
CA GLU A 5 -0.11 10.25 28.54
C GLU A 5 -0.14 9.54 27.18
N LEU A 6 0.28 10.21 26.11
CA LEU A 6 0.37 9.62 24.78
C LEU A 6 1.42 8.49 24.74
N LYS A 7 2.55 8.70 25.41
CA LYS A 7 3.62 7.70 25.53
C LYS A 7 3.14 6.46 26.31
N GLU A 8 2.50 6.65 27.44
CA GLU A 8 1.92 5.54 28.24
C GLU A 8 0.88 4.77 27.46
N LYS A 9 -0.05 5.46 26.80
CA LYS A 9 -1.05 4.85 25.92
C LYS A 9 -0.38 4.05 24.79
N ALA A 10 0.68 4.57 24.18
CA ALA A 10 1.41 3.87 23.13
C ALA A 10 2.11 2.60 23.64
N LEU A 11 2.66 2.66 24.87
CA LEU A 11 3.31 1.51 25.51
C LEU A 11 2.32 0.43 25.99
N SER A 12 1.05 0.75 26.20
CA SER A 12 0.00 -0.20 26.52
C SER A 12 -0.58 -0.96 25.33
N LEU A 13 -0.24 -0.56 24.09
CA LEU A 13 -0.73 -1.20 22.88
C LEU A 13 -0.28 -2.65 22.72
N PRO A 14 -1.07 -3.51 22.04
CA PRO A 14 -0.72 -4.90 21.79
C PRO A 14 0.43 -5.07 20.78
N TYR A 15 1.14 -6.19 20.86
CA TYR A 15 2.10 -6.64 19.84
C TYR A 15 1.40 -7.33 18.67
N ALA A 16 0.37 -6.69 18.12
CA ALA A 16 -0.43 -7.20 17.02
C ALA A 16 -0.33 -6.28 15.80
N PRO A 17 -0.59 -6.79 14.59
CA PRO A 17 -0.73 -5.95 13.41
C PRO A 17 -1.96 -5.04 13.54
N GLY A 18 -1.92 -3.90 12.88
CA GLY A 18 -3.04 -2.97 12.90
C GLY A 18 -2.72 -1.61 12.30
N VAL A 19 -3.68 -0.72 12.42
CA VAL A 19 -3.62 0.66 11.94
C VAL A 19 -3.76 1.61 13.12
N TYR A 20 -3.02 2.71 13.08
CA TYR A 20 -3.11 3.80 14.03
C TYR A 20 -3.50 5.10 13.31
N ILE A 21 -4.36 5.88 13.95
CA ILE A 21 -4.98 7.09 13.41
C ILE A 21 -4.64 8.23 14.36
N MET A 22 -3.80 9.16 13.94
CA MET A 22 -3.40 10.31 14.76
C MET A 22 -4.30 11.50 14.48
N ARG A 23 -4.75 12.16 15.55
CA ARG A 23 -5.66 13.31 15.50
C ARG A 23 -5.07 14.53 16.19
N ASP A 24 -5.47 15.69 15.71
CA ASP A 24 -5.15 16.97 16.36
C ASP A 24 -6.21 17.38 17.39
N LYS A 25 -6.01 18.54 18.02
CA LYS A 25 -6.91 19.11 19.05
C LYS A 25 -8.34 19.37 18.55
N THR A 26 -8.57 19.40 17.25
CA THR A 26 -9.89 19.58 16.64
C THR A 26 -10.53 18.27 16.22
N ASP A 27 -9.98 17.14 16.67
CA ASP A 27 -10.38 15.77 16.29
C ASP A 27 -10.17 15.45 14.80
N LYS A 28 -9.45 16.30 14.08
CA LYS A 28 -9.14 16.05 12.67
C LYS A 28 -8.05 14.99 12.53
N VAL A 29 -8.28 14.01 11.65
CA VAL A 29 -7.26 13.03 11.32
C VAL A 29 -6.13 13.71 10.56
N ILE A 30 -4.92 13.66 11.14
CA ILE A 30 -3.72 14.28 10.57
C ILE A 30 -2.76 13.27 9.98
N TYR A 31 -2.80 12.01 10.46
CA TYR A 31 -1.96 10.93 9.96
C TYR A 31 -2.60 9.57 10.20
N VAL A 32 -2.44 8.65 9.25
CA VAL A 32 -2.81 7.24 9.36
C VAL A 32 -1.58 6.39 9.01
N GLY A 33 -1.33 5.33 9.77
CA GLY A 33 -0.23 4.41 9.46
C GLY A 33 -0.53 2.99 9.92
N LYS A 34 0.08 2.03 9.24
CA LYS A 34 0.03 0.62 9.63
C LYS A 34 1.24 0.18 10.44
N ALA A 35 1.07 -0.89 11.19
CA ALA A 35 2.15 -1.52 11.94
C ALA A 35 2.03 -3.05 11.89
N LYS A 36 3.17 -3.74 11.88
CA LYS A 36 3.26 -5.18 12.18
C LYS A 36 3.05 -5.46 13.67
N LYS A 37 3.51 -4.53 14.51
CA LYS A 37 3.36 -4.53 15.97
C LYS A 37 3.03 -3.12 16.39
N LEU A 38 1.77 -2.85 16.72
CA LEU A 38 1.26 -1.52 17.05
C LEU A 38 2.10 -0.85 18.15
N LYS A 39 2.34 -1.58 19.25
CA LYS A 39 3.16 -1.07 20.36
C LYS A 39 4.51 -0.52 19.89
N ASN A 40 5.28 -1.30 19.14
CA ASN A 40 6.62 -0.91 18.71
C ASN A 40 6.58 0.31 17.78
N ARG A 41 5.61 0.33 16.88
CA ARG A 41 5.54 1.39 15.86
C ARG A 41 5.03 2.70 16.43
N VAL A 42 4.00 2.65 17.25
CA VAL A 42 3.39 3.88 17.80
C VAL A 42 4.27 4.49 18.87
N SER A 43 4.88 3.68 19.74
CA SER A 43 5.78 4.20 20.78
C SER A 43 7.01 4.93 20.22
N GLN A 44 7.49 4.58 19.01
CA GLN A 44 8.61 5.28 18.38
C GLN A 44 8.34 6.78 18.15
N TYR A 45 7.09 7.19 17.95
CA TYR A 45 6.76 8.61 17.79
C TYR A 45 6.87 9.40 19.09
N PHE A 46 6.76 8.74 20.24
CA PHE A 46 6.78 9.33 21.57
C PHE A 46 8.07 9.00 22.35
N GLN A 47 9.12 8.56 21.64
CA GLN A 47 10.47 8.45 22.16
C GLN A 47 11.25 9.76 21.90
N ASP A 48 12.57 9.76 22.14
CA ASP A 48 13.42 10.92 21.89
C ASP A 48 13.24 11.44 20.46
N THR A 49 12.77 12.67 20.35
CA THR A 49 12.44 13.33 19.07
C THR A 49 13.68 13.72 18.26
N ALA A 50 14.88 13.61 18.83
CA ALA A 50 16.13 13.93 18.13
C ALA A 50 16.35 13.07 16.87
N ALA A 51 15.91 11.82 16.89
CA ALA A 51 15.99 10.90 15.77
C ALA A 51 14.93 11.14 14.66
N HIS A 52 13.94 12.00 14.89
CA HIS A 52 12.88 12.24 13.93
C HIS A 52 13.29 13.23 12.85
N THR A 53 12.81 13.00 11.61
CA THR A 53 12.93 14.03 10.57
C THR A 53 12.17 15.30 10.97
N PRO A 54 12.53 16.49 10.44
CA PRO A 54 11.80 17.73 10.73
C PRO A 54 10.28 17.62 10.46
N LYS A 55 9.87 16.96 9.38
CA LYS A 55 8.46 16.71 9.05
C LYS A 55 7.76 15.84 10.10
N THR A 56 8.43 14.77 10.58
CA THR A 56 7.89 13.89 11.62
C THR A 56 7.77 14.62 12.95
N ARG A 57 8.76 15.43 13.34
CA ARG A 57 8.69 16.26 14.54
C ARG A 57 7.50 17.23 14.51
N MET A 58 7.29 17.89 13.36
CA MET A 58 6.16 18.78 13.16
C MET A 58 4.82 18.04 13.27
N MET A 59 4.72 16.82 12.73
CA MET A 59 3.53 15.99 12.88
C MET A 59 3.30 15.62 14.34
N VAL A 60 4.30 15.09 15.03
CA VAL A 60 4.21 14.67 16.44
C VAL A 60 3.78 15.83 17.34
N SER A 61 4.29 17.06 17.12
CA SER A 61 3.89 18.25 17.90
C SER A 61 2.42 18.65 17.71
N LYS A 62 1.72 18.11 16.72
CA LYS A 62 0.29 18.39 16.46
C LYS A 62 -0.64 17.29 16.95
N ILE A 63 -0.10 16.14 17.36
CA ILE A 63 -0.91 15.03 17.87
C ILE A 63 -1.49 15.42 19.23
N ASP A 64 -2.81 15.36 19.35
CA ASP A 64 -3.50 15.46 20.62
C ASP A 64 -3.85 14.09 21.18
N HIS A 65 -4.35 13.20 20.32
CA HIS A 65 -4.67 11.82 20.67
C HIS A 65 -4.56 10.92 19.46
N PHE A 66 -4.64 9.62 19.69
CA PHE A 66 -4.66 8.63 18.62
C PHE A 66 -5.58 7.47 18.95
N ASP A 67 -6.15 6.87 17.88
CA ASP A 67 -6.92 5.63 17.91
C ASP A 67 -6.14 4.51 17.24
N THR A 68 -6.47 3.27 17.58
CA THR A 68 -5.87 2.09 16.94
C THR A 68 -6.94 1.06 16.59
N ILE A 69 -6.75 0.37 15.48
CA ILE A 69 -7.58 -0.75 15.03
C ILE A 69 -6.64 -1.94 14.88
N VAL A 70 -6.86 -2.98 15.70
CA VAL A 70 -6.12 -4.23 15.57
C VAL A 70 -6.64 -4.98 14.36
N ALA A 71 -5.74 -5.51 13.54
CA ALA A 71 -6.04 -6.31 12.37
C ALA A 71 -5.63 -7.77 12.58
N ALA A 72 -6.29 -8.70 11.91
CA ALA A 72 -5.97 -10.12 12.00
C ALA A 72 -4.65 -10.46 11.26
N SER A 73 -4.24 -9.63 10.28
CA SER A 73 -3.01 -9.81 9.51
C SER A 73 -2.39 -8.48 9.09
N GLU A 74 -1.11 -8.53 8.67
CA GLU A 74 -0.45 -7.36 8.07
C GLU A 74 -1.11 -6.92 6.76
N PHE A 75 -1.69 -7.85 6.02
CA PHE A 75 -2.42 -7.58 4.78
C PHE A 75 -3.72 -6.83 5.07
N GLU A 76 -4.49 -7.26 6.06
CA GLU A 76 -5.68 -6.54 6.49
C GLU A 76 -5.35 -5.13 6.97
N ALA A 77 -4.30 -4.98 7.78
CA ALA A 77 -3.82 -3.67 8.22
C ALA A 77 -3.45 -2.76 7.04
N LEU A 78 -2.90 -3.32 5.96
CA LEU A 78 -2.57 -2.57 4.75
C LEU A 78 -3.82 -2.06 4.03
N ILE A 79 -4.81 -2.94 3.80
CA ILE A 79 -6.07 -2.57 3.14
C ILE A 79 -6.79 -1.49 3.94
N LEU A 80 -6.81 -1.64 5.27
CA LEU A 80 -7.42 -0.69 6.18
C LEU A 80 -6.70 0.67 6.16
N GLU A 81 -5.36 0.68 6.19
CA GLU A 81 -4.55 1.91 6.05
C GLU A 81 -4.91 2.65 4.76
N CYS A 82 -4.93 1.95 3.62
CA CYS A 82 -5.27 2.53 2.32
C CYS A 82 -6.67 3.13 2.30
N SER A 83 -7.66 2.41 2.83
CA SER A 83 -9.05 2.85 2.90
C SER A 83 -9.21 4.10 3.78
N LEU A 84 -8.54 4.13 4.93
CA LEU A 84 -8.58 5.27 5.84
C LEU A 84 -7.84 6.50 5.28
N ILE A 85 -6.70 6.30 4.61
CA ILE A 85 -6.00 7.40 3.93
C ILE A 85 -6.88 8.00 2.83
N LYS A 86 -7.54 7.16 2.02
CA LYS A 86 -8.47 7.61 0.97
C LYS A 86 -9.67 8.37 1.56
N ARG A 87 -10.20 7.88 2.67
CA ARG A 87 -11.37 8.49 3.35
C ARG A 87 -11.04 9.84 3.98
N TYR A 88 -9.92 9.93 4.70
CA TYR A 88 -9.60 11.11 5.51
C TYR A 88 -8.65 12.08 4.83
N MET A 89 -7.96 11.68 3.77
CA MET A 89 -6.94 12.48 3.06
C MET A 89 -6.01 13.24 4.04
N PRO A 90 -5.34 12.53 4.99
CA PRO A 90 -4.67 13.18 6.09
C PRO A 90 -3.47 14.00 5.62
N LYS A 91 -3.34 15.21 6.12
CA LYS A 91 -2.30 16.18 5.71
C LYS A 91 -0.88 15.57 5.73
N TYR A 92 -0.52 14.88 6.79
CA TYR A 92 0.85 14.37 6.94
C TYR A 92 1.11 13.08 6.16
N ASN A 93 0.10 12.32 5.78
CA ASN A 93 0.28 11.25 4.81
C ASN A 93 0.68 11.82 3.44
N ILE A 94 0.09 12.93 3.03
CA ILE A 94 0.41 13.63 1.79
C ILE A 94 1.80 14.27 1.88
N LEU A 95 2.06 15.09 2.92
CA LEU A 95 3.32 15.84 3.09
C LEU A 95 4.56 14.97 3.33
N LEU A 96 4.42 13.82 4.02
CA LEU A 96 5.54 12.92 4.26
C LEU A 96 5.94 12.09 3.01
N LYS A 97 5.11 12.10 1.97
CA LYS A 97 5.32 11.31 0.74
C LYS A 97 5.47 12.16 -0.53
N ASP A 98 5.47 13.49 -0.42
CA ASP A 98 5.56 14.42 -1.55
C ASP A 98 6.80 14.21 -2.45
N ASP A 99 7.86 13.57 -1.93
CA ASP A 99 9.07 13.29 -2.72
C ASP A 99 8.98 12.01 -3.58
N LYS A 100 7.98 11.15 -3.43
CA LYS A 100 7.93 9.83 -4.11
C LYS A 100 6.55 9.34 -4.48
N GLY A 101 5.59 10.16 -4.82
CA GLY A 101 4.24 9.79 -5.24
C GLY A 101 3.69 8.44 -4.71
N TYR A 102 2.45 8.38 -4.29
CA TYR A 102 1.85 7.10 -3.91
C TYR A 102 1.75 6.17 -5.13
N PRO A 103 2.16 4.90 -5.04
CA PRO A 103 1.94 3.97 -6.12
C PRO A 103 0.46 3.61 -6.23
N TYR A 104 -0.01 3.55 -7.45
CA TYR A 104 -1.32 3.04 -7.85
C TYR A 104 -1.13 1.80 -8.70
N LEU A 105 -2.09 0.90 -8.65
CA LEU A 105 -2.26 -0.14 -9.66
C LEU A 105 -3.11 0.43 -10.80
N ARG A 106 -2.61 0.35 -12.01
CA ARG A 106 -3.33 0.72 -13.23
C ARG A 106 -3.72 -0.54 -13.98
N LEU A 107 -4.99 -0.67 -14.34
CA LEU A 107 -5.54 -1.73 -15.15
C LEU A 107 -6.30 -1.11 -16.33
N ASN A 108 -5.89 -1.40 -17.55
CA ASN A 108 -6.59 -0.92 -18.74
C ASN A 108 -7.41 -2.06 -19.37
N MET A 109 -8.70 -2.08 -19.07
CA MET A 109 -9.65 -3.08 -19.59
C MET A 109 -10.00 -2.88 -21.07
N LYS A 110 -9.57 -1.77 -21.70
CA LYS A 110 -9.75 -1.54 -23.14
C LYS A 110 -8.71 -2.26 -24.00
N GLU A 111 -7.64 -2.74 -23.39
CA GLU A 111 -6.63 -3.55 -24.06
C GLU A 111 -7.13 -4.98 -24.22
N ILE A 112 -6.83 -5.61 -25.37
CA ILE A 112 -7.18 -7.02 -25.62
C ILE A 112 -6.50 -7.94 -24.58
N TYR A 113 -5.33 -7.55 -24.09
CA TYR A 113 -4.59 -8.23 -23.04
C TYR A 113 -4.35 -7.26 -21.88
N PRO A 114 -5.32 -7.09 -21.00
CA PRO A 114 -5.20 -6.16 -19.87
C PRO A 114 -4.03 -6.52 -18.96
N THR A 115 -3.18 -5.54 -18.66
CA THR A 115 -2.02 -5.73 -17.79
C THR A 115 -2.11 -4.85 -16.55
N LEU A 116 -1.67 -5.41 -15.41
CA LEU A 116 -1.49 -4.65 -14.18
C LEU A 116 -0.13 -3.97 -14.18
N SER A 117 -0.12 -2.67 -13.97
CA SER A 117 1.11 -1.88 -13.86
C SER A 117 1.12 -0.99 -12.64
N ILE A 118 2.33 -0.68 -12.12
CA ILE A 118 2.49 0.27 -11.02
C ILE A 118 2.80 1.65 -11.60
N VAL A 119 1.96 2.61 -11.28
CA VAL A 119 2.15 4.01 -11.70
C VAL A 119 2.19 4.92 -10.47
N SER A 120 2.84 6.09 -10.61
CA SER A 120 2.94 7.09 -9.53
C SER A 120 1.89 8.20 -9.64
N LYS A 121 1.17 8.27 -10.76
CA LYS A 121 0.16 9.29 -11.02
C LYS A 121 -1.04 8.68 -11.74
N ILE A 122 -2.21 9.20 -11.46
CA ILE A 122 -3.44 8.91 -12.21
C ILE A 122 -3.43 9.76 -13.48
N SER A 123 -3.74 9.16 -14.62
CA SER A 123 -3.91 9.82 -15.91
C SER A 123 -5.36 9.64 -16.38
N ASP A 124 -5.85 10.57 -17.16
CA ASP A 124 -7.17 10.46 -17.80
C ASP A 124 -7.04 9.69 -19.12
N ASP A 125 -6.73 8.40 -19.02
CA ASP A 125 -6.53 7.49 -20.15
C ASP A 125 -7.65 6.42 -20.27
N GLY A 126 -8.66 6.55 -19.39
CA GLY A 126 -9.78 5.62 -19.32
C GLY A 126 -9.43 4.24 -18.77
N ALA A 127 -8.25 4.08 -18.14
CA ALA A 127 -7.89 2.92 -17.35
C ALA A 127 -8.45 3.02 -15.93
N GLU A 128 -8.58 1.88 -15.26
CA GLU A 128 -8.93 1.84 -13.84
C GLU A 128 -7.69 1.99 -12.97
N TYR A 129 -7.83 2.75 -11.87
CA TYR A 129 -6.75 3.01 -10.92
C TYR A 129 -7.17 2.61 -9.52
N PHE A 130 -6.37 1.74 -8.91
CA PHE A 130 -6.60 1.24 -7.54
C PHE A 130 -5.49 1.78 -6.63
N GLY A 131 -5.84 2.24 -5.47
CA GLY A 131 -4.89 2.84 -4.53
C GLY A 131 -5.39 4.17 -3.97
N PRO A 132 -4.52 4.98 -3.38
CA PRO A 132 -3.06 4.82 -3.29
C PRO A 132 -2.60 3.76 -2.28
N TYR A 133 -1.47 3.10 -2.56
CA TYR A 133 -0.88 2.11 -1.66
C TYR A 133 0.31 2.67 -0.87
N GLY A 134 0.57 2.11 0.31
CA GLY A 134 1.53 2.65 1.27
C GLY A 134 2.99 2.71 0.82
N SER A 135 3.45 1.84 -0.08
CA SER A 135 4.80 1.87 -0.65
C SER A 135 4.89 1.01 -1.91
N ARG A 136 5.90 1.27 -2.76
CA ARG A 136 6.16 0.45 -3.96
C ARG A 136 6.39 -1.02 -3.64
N GLY A 137 7.13 -1.34 -2.57
CA GLY A 137 7.37 -2.74 -2.19
C GLY A 137 6.10 -3.50 -1.84
N VAL A 138 5.19 -2.85 -1.12
CA VAL A 138 3.86 -3.40 -0.81
C VAL A 138 3.04 -3.60 -2.08
N THR A 139 3.05 -2.61 -2.98
CA THR A 139 2.31 -2.67 -4.25
C THR A 139 2.85 -3.78 -5.15
N HIS A 140 4.17 -3.98 -5.19
CA HIS A 140 4.77 -5.13 -5.89
C HIS A 140 4.31 -6.46 -5.30
N GLY A 141 4.35 -6.62 -3.98
CA GLY A 141 3.85 -7.84 -3.33
C GLY A 141 2.38 -8.13 -3.62
N LEU A 142 1.54 -7.09 -3.69
CA LEU A 142 0.13 -7.21 -4.04
C LEU A 142 -0.04 -7.66 -5.51
N ILE A 143 0.65 -7.03 -6.46
CA ILE A 143 0.62 -7.45 -7.87
C ILE A 143 1.07 -8.90 -8.00
N GLU A 144 2.19 -9.27 -7.41
CA GLU A 144 2.70 -10.65 -7.46
C GLU A 144 1.66 -11.65 -6.94
N ALA A 145 1.01 -11.34 -5.81
CA ALA A 145 -0.05 -12.18 -5.25
C ALA A 145 -1.25 -12.33 -6.22
N ILE A 146 -1.70 -11.23 -6.83
CA ILE A 146 -2.79 -11.24 -7.82
C ILE A 146 -2.39 -12.07 -9.04
N LEU A 147 -1.22 -11.80 -9.62
CA LEU A 147 -0.75 -12.48 -10.81
C LEU A 147 -0.56 -13.99 -10.58
N MET A 148 -0.09 -14.39 -9.40
CA MET A 148 0.03 -15.80 -9.02
C MET A 148 -1.34 -16.46 -8.83
N THR A 149 -2.25 -15.81 -8.10
CA THR A 149 -3.57 -16.37 -7.80
C THR A 149 -4.41 -16.56 -9.06
N LEU A 150 -4.36 -15.57 -9.96
CA LEU A 150 -5.11 -15.58 -11.22
C LEU A 150 -4.31 -16.21 -12.38
N LYS A 151 -3.10 -16.72 -12.13
CA LYS A 151 -2.20 -17.32 -13.13
C LYS A 151 -1.96 -16.42 -14.35
N LEU A 152 -1.86 -15.12 -14.12
CA LEU A 152 -1.63 -14.13 -15.16
C LEU A 152 -0.15 -14.06 -15.58
N PRO A 153 0.16 -13.55 -16.79
CA PRO A 153 1.53 -13.42 -17.25
C PRO A 153 2.37 -12.50 -16.34
N ARG A 154 3.55 -12.98 -15.96
CA ARG A 154 4.58 -12.23 -15.20
C ARG A 154 5.86 -12.05 -16.01
N CYS A 155 5.84 -12.41 -17.28
CA CYS A 155 6.99 -12.30 -18.17
C CYS A 155 7.04 -10.93 -18.87
N SER A 156 8.17 -10.63 -19.49
CA SER A 156 8.38 -9.39 -20.26
C SER A 156 7.78 -9.42 -21.68
N ARG A 157 7.03 -10.45 -22.03
CA ARG A 157 6.39 -10.56 -23.35
C ARG A 157 5.32 -9.50 -23.54
N GLN A 158 5.21 -9.02 -24.78
CA GLN A 158 4.19 -8.05 -25.17
C GLN A 158 3.10 -8.74 -25.98
N PHE A 159 1.87 -8.67 -25.49
CA PHE A 159 0.72 -9.27 -26.16
C PHE A 159 -0.05 -8.22 -26.96
N PRO A 160 -0.59 -8.55 -28.16
CA PRO A 160 -0.58 -9.86 -28.83
C PRO A 160 0.73 -10.17 -29.62
N ARG A 161 1.68 -9.26 -29.71
CA ARG A 161 2.86 -9.33 -30.57
C ARG A 161 3.66 -10.64 -30.43
N ASP A 162 3.77 -11.14 -29.22
CA ASP A 162 4.62 -12.29 -28.88
C ASP A 162 3.83 -13.59 -28.71
N VAL A 163 2.57 -13.63 -29.16
CA VAL A 163 1.77 -14.88 -29.21
C VAL A 163 2.35 -15.78 -30.32
N GLY A 164 2.55 -17.04 -30.01
CA GLY A 164 3.03 -18.07 -30.95
C GLY A 164 4.51 -18.01 -31.35
N LYS A 165 5.27 -16.99 -30.89
CA LYS A 165 6.67 -16.80 -31.35
C LYS A 165 7.66 -17.76 -30.70
N ASP A 166 7.48 -18.08 -29.41
CA ASP A 166 8.47 -18.83 -28.65
C ASP A 166 7.80 -19.85 -27.72
N ARG A 167 8.60 -20.81 -27.25
CA ARG A 167 8.16 -21.78 -26.24
C ARG A 167 7.66 -21.07 -24.97
N PRO A 168 6.66 -21.63 -24.31
CA PRO A 168 6.20 -21.11 -23.01
C PRO A 168 7.35 -21.05 -21.99
N CYS A 169 7.30 -20.05 -21.11
CA CYS A 169 8.31 -19.88 -20.08
C CYS A 169 8.08 -20.84 -18.89
N LEU A 170 9.05 -20.87 -17.97
CA LEU A 170 9.02 -21.72 -16.78
C LEU A 170 7.73 -21.54 -15.95
N ASN A 171 7.18 -20.34 -15.84
CA ASN A 171 5.93 -20.09 -15.11
C ASN A 171 4.75 -20.88 -15.66
N TYR A 172 4.69 -21.09 -16.96
CA TYR A 172 3.68 -21.96 -17.58
C TYR A 172 3.87 -23.42 -17.14
N HIS A 173 5.08 -23.93 -17.23
CA HIS A 173 5.39 -25.33 -16.86
C HIS A 173 5.19 -25.60 -15.36
N MET A 174 5.33 -24.57 -14.51
CA MET A 174 5.05 -24.63 -13.07
C MET A 174 3.58 -24.37 -12.72
N ASN A 175 2.69 -24.28 -13.72
CA ASN A 175 1.27 -23.96 -13.52
C ASN A 175 1.01 -22.61 -12.79
N GLN A 176 1.92 -21.67 -12.92
CA GLN A 176 1.83 -20.30 -12.37
C GLN A 176 1.37 -19.27 -13.40
N CYS A 177 1.21 -19.66 -14.65
CA CYS A 177 0.71 -18.85 -15.75
C CYS A 177 -0.09 -19.74 -16.70
N GLU A 178 -1.19 -19.24 -17.16
CA GLU A 178 -2.06 -20.00 -18.07
C GLU A 178 -1.61 -20.01 -19.54
N GLY A 179 -0.44 -19.41 -19.86
CA GLY A 179 0.16 -19.49 -21.19
C GLY A 179 -0.48 -18.58 -22.24
N TRP A 180 -0.69 -17.31 -21.92
CA TRP A 180 -1.21 -16.30 -22.86
C TRP A 180 -0.38 -16.14 -24.14
N CYS A 181 0.85 -16.65 -24.12
CA CYS A 181 1.74 -16.65 -25.27
C CYS A 181 1.45 -17.78 -26.29
N GLN A 182 0.45 -18.65 -26.06
CA GLN A 182 0.14 -19.75 -26.96
C GLN A 182 -0.98 -19.40 -27.93
N GLU A 183 -0.86 -19.85 -29.19
CA GLU A 183 -1.82 -19.55 -30.26
C GLU A 183 -3.22 -20.13 -30.04
N ASN A 184 -3.32 -21.26 -29.34
CA ASN A 184 -4.56 -22.03 -29.24
C ASN A 184 -5.47 -21.62 -28.07
N ARG A 185 -5.30 -20.43 -27.53
CA ARG A 185 -6.15 -19.93 -26.45
C ARG A 185 -7.18 -18.96 -26.99
N SER A 186 -8.46 -19.35 -26.92
CA SER A 186 -9.58 -18.40 -27.05
C SER A 186 -9.50 -17.36 -25.93
N ALA A 187 -9.53 -16.08 -26.30
CA ALA A 187 -9.57 -14.95 -25.39
C ALA A 187 -10.81 -14.99 -24.48
#